data_ff65d9fca19b4e450b3445b2bc14254f
#
_entry.id   ff65d9fca19b4e450b3445b2bc14254f
#
_cell.length_a   1.000
_cell.length_b   1.000
_cell.length_c   1.000
_cell.angle_alpha   90.00
_cell.angle_beta   90.00
_cell.angle_gamma   90.00
#
_symmetry.space_group_name_H-M   'P 1'
#
loop_
_entity.id
_entity.type
_entity.pdbx_description
1 polymer ?
#
loop_
_entity_poly.entity_id
_entity_poly.type
_entity_poly.pdbx_seq_one_letter_code
_entity_poly.pdbx_strand_id
1 'polypeptide(L)'
;MVEVVGVDHLVLSVGDFEKSKKFYAPLMEFLGFGVEAEYEGMMGWANGKTLFWIAAADEEGKEHRYRKDDIGFHHYAFRLRNREDVDALQAYLEQNGATIVDPAGEYYDDYYAVFFLDPDGMKLEGMRWGERHEQAAKKRAAKRRAATAKKRTPSARKKWR
;
A
#
# COMPACT_ATOMS: atom_id res chain seq x y z
N MET A 1 14.79 22.26 -7.31
CA MET A 1 13.47 21.61 -7.21
C MET A 1 13.65 20.39 -6.30
N VAL A 2 12.75 20.22 -5.33
CA VAL A 2 12.66 18.99 -4.54
C VAL A 2 11.84 17.97 -5.34
N GLU A 3 12.28 16.70 -5.38
CA GLU A 3 11.58 15.61 -6.08
C GLU A 3 11.27 14.49 -5.07
N VAL A 4 9.99 14.14 -4.95
CA VAL A 4 9.55 12.97 -4.18
C VAL A 4 9.74 11.73 -5.05
N VAL A 5 10.54 10.77 -4.60
CA VAL A 5 10.85 9.55 -5.36
C VAL A 5 9.92 8.39 -5.03
N GLY A 6 9.18 8.45 -3.92
CA GLY A 6 8.21 7.45 -3.51
C GLY A 6 7.63 7.73 -2.13
N VAL A 7 6.73 6.84 -1.67
CA VAL A 7 6.36 6.71 -0.26
C VAL A 7 7.30 5.68 0.34
N ASP A 8 8.00 6.04 1.41
CA ASP A 8 8.99 5.19 2.06
C ASP A 8 8.31 4.14 2.94
N HIS A 9 7.51 4.58 3.91
CA HIS A 9 6.82 3.68 4.84
C HIS A 9 5.42 4.16 5.19
N LEU A 10 4.64 3.23 5.71
CA LEU A 10 3.35 3.46 6.35
C LEU A 10 3.41 2.93 7.78
N VAL A 11 2.81 3.64 8.71
CA VAL A 11 2.63 3.19 10.10
C VAL A 11 1.14 3.28 10.44
N LEU A 12 0.57 2.18 10.90
CA LEU A 12 -0.80 2.12 11.38
C LEU A 12 -0.79 2.03 12.91
N SER A 13 -1.54 2.90 13.58
CA SER A 13 -1.83 2.73 15.00
C SER A 13 -2.94 1.69 15.16
N VAL A 14 -2.73 0.70 16.04
CA VAL A 14 -3.65 -0.41 16.26
C VAL A 14 -4.09 -0.45 17.73
N GLY A 15 -5.37 -0.76 17.96
CA GLY A 15 -5.96 -0.74 19.29
C GLY A 15 -5.43 -1.86 20.20
N ASP A 16 -5.35 -3.08 19.68
CA ASP A 16 -4.76 -4.25 20.33
C ASP A 16 -3.56 -4.74 19.53
N PHE A 17 -2.35 -4.42 20.00
CA PHE A 17 -1.12 -4.75 19.31
C PHE A 17 -0.93 -6.26 19.09
N GLU A 18 -1.20 -7.07 20.11
CA GLU A 18 -1.02 -8.53 20.01
C GLU A 18 -2.02 -9.18 19.06
N LYS A 19 -3.27 -8.70 19.06
CA LYS A 19 -4.30 -9.15 18.12
C LYS A 19 -3.94 -8.74 16.70
N SER A 20 -3.50 -7.51 16.49
CA SER A 20 -3.09 -7.00 15.17
C SER A 20 -1.82 -7.68 14.69
N LYS A 21 -0.84 -7.95 15.55
CA LYS A 21 0.36 -8.72 15.21
C LYS A 21 0.01 -10.12 14.72
N LYS A 22 -0.92 -10.82 15.39
CA LYS A 22 -1.40 -12.16 14.95
C LYS A 22 -2.08 -12.13 13.58
N PHE A 23 -2.69 -11.02 13.22
CA PHE A 23 -3.30 -10.84 11.90
C PHE A 23 -2.26 -10.45 10.84
N TYR A 24 -1.46 -9.40 11.13
CA TYR A 24 -0.54 -8.84 10.14
C TYR A 24 0.70 -9.71 9.88
N ALA A 25 1.28 -10.36 10.87
CA ALA A 25 2.52 -11.10 10.65
C ALA A 25 2.37 -12.21 9.60
N PRO A 26 1.40 -13.13 9.69
CA PRO A 26 1.22 -14.14 8.65
C PRO A 26 0.70 -13.56 7.32
N LEU A 27 -0.10 -12.48 7.34
CA LEU A 27 -0.54 -11.80 6.13
C LEU A 27 0.63 -11.18 5.37
N MET A 28 1.53 -10.47 6.08
CA MET A 28 2.70 -9.86 5.46
C MET A 28 3.66 -10.89 4.89
N GLU A 29 3.89 -12.00 5.57
CA GLU A 29 4.65 -13.13 5.05
C GLU A 29 4.01 -13.68 3.77
N PHE A 30 2.70 -13.92 3.76
CA PHE A 30 1.95 -14.35 2.56
C PHE A 30 2.08 -13.36 1.41
N LEU A 31 2.09 -12.05 1.69
CA LEU A 31 2.28 -10.98 0.69
C LEU A 31 3.75 -10.78 0.27
N GLY A 32 4.67 -11.59 0.77
CA GLY A 32 6.09 -11.55 0.40
C GLY A 32 6.89 -10.46 1.11
N PHE A 33 6.45 -9.99 2.27
CA PHE A 33 7.22 -9.12 3.15
C PHE A 33 7.99 -9.96 4.19
N GLY A 34 9.23 -9.60 4.45
CA GLY A 34 10.00 -10.12 5.58
C GLY A 34 9.87 -9.19 6.79
N VAL A 35 10.10 -9.73 7.99
CA VAL A 35 10.18 -8.91 9.21
C VAL A 35 11.37 -7.98 9.10
N GLU A 36 11.14 -6.68 9.26
CA GLU A 36 12.18 -5.65 9.29
C GLU A 36 12.72 -5.47 10.71
N ALA A 37 11.83 -5.24 11.67
CA ALA A 37 12.16 -5.15 13.07
C ALA A 37 10.92 -5.31 13.96
N GLU A 38 11.16 -5.67 15.22
CA GLU A 38 10.16 -5.73 16.27
C GLU A 38 10.70 -5.02 17.52
N TYR A 39 9.88 -4.14 18.08
CA TYR A 39 10.11 -3.41 19.31
C TYR A 39 8.92 -3.59 20.24
N GLU A 40 9.03 -3.13 21.47
CA GLU A 40 7.88 -3.10 22.38
C GLU A 40 6.77 -2.23 21.80
N GLY A 41 5.60 -2.84 21.55
CA GLY A 41 4.44 -2.15 20.96
C GLY A 41 4.58 -1.71 19.49
N MET A 42 5.60 -2.18 18.75
CA MET A 42 5.78 -1.82 17.35
C MET A 42 6.43 -2.96 16.57
N MET A 43 5.90 -3.25 15.37
CA MET A 43 6.46 -4.24 14.46
C MET A 43 6.37 -3.78 13.02
N GLY A 44 7.42 -4.06 12.25
CA GLY A 44 7.53 -3.67 10.84
C GLY A 44 7.97 -4.79 9.92
N TRP A 45 7.55 -4.66 8.67
CA TRP A 45 7.87 -5.58 7.57
C TRP A 45 8.31 -4.81 6.34
N ALA A 46 9.18 -5.41 5.54
CA ALA A 46 9.69 -4.85 4.30
C ALA A 46 9.72 -5.86 3.16
N ASN A 47 9.54 -5.39 1.92
CA ASN A 47 9.70 -6.19 0.69
C ASN A 47 10.75 -5.59 -0.27
N GLY A 48 11.63 -4.72 0.23
CA GLY A 48 12.64 -4.02 -0.56
C GLY A 48 12.13 -2.82 -1.38
N LYS A 49 10.82 -2.52 -1.29
CA LYS A 49 10.18 -1.38 -1.99
C LYS A 49 9.33 -0.52 -1.05
N THR A 50 8.73 -1.14 -0.06
CA THR A 50 7.81 -0.51 0.88
C THR A 50 8.07 -1.09 2.26
N LEU A 51 8.04 -0.25 3.28
CA LEU A 51 7.98 -0.64 4.67
C LEU A 51 6.56 -0.44 5.18
N PHE A 52 6.09 -1.40 5.95
CA PHE A 52 4.79 -1.38 6.58
C PHE A 52 4.95 -1.67 8.07
N TRP A 53 4.39 -0.82 8.90
CA TRP A 53 4.51 -0.90 10.35
C TRP A 53 3.14 -0.88 11.02
N ILE A 54 3.02 -1.59 12.13
CA ILE A 54 1.97 -1.40 13.12
C ILE A 54 2.58 -0.91 14.42
N ALA A 55 1.89 -0.01 15.13
CA ALA A 55 2.29 0.52 16.42
C ALA A 55 1.08 0.52 17.37
N ALA A 56 1.29 0.20 18.63
CA ALA A 56 0.24 0.28 19.63
C ALA A 56 -0.27 1.72 19.74
N ALA A 57 -1.59 1.91 19.70
CA ALA A 57 -2.22 3.18 20.06
C ALA A 57 -2.04 3.46 21.55
N ASP A 58 -2.00 4.74 21.93
CA ASP A 58 -2.07 5.14 23.34
C ASP A 58 -3.50 4.96 23.88
N GLU A 59 -3.69 5.23 25.17
CA GLU A 59 -4.99 4.99 25.82
C GLU A 59 -6.09 5.89 25.24
N GLU A 60 -5.78 7.12 24.87
CA GLU A 60 -6.75 8.03 24.22
C GLU A 60 -7.12 7.52 22.82
N GLY A 61 -6.12 7.10 22.04
CA GLY A 61 -6.33 6.55 20.69
C GLY A 61 -7.17 5.27 20.69
N LYS A 62 -7.08 4.43 21.72
CA LYS A 62 -7.90 3.21 21.85
C LYS A 62 -9.39 3.48 22.06
N GLU A 63 -9.76 4.66 22.56
CA GLU A 63 -11.16 5.07 22.72
C GLU A 63 -11.83 5.41 21.37
N HIS A 64 -11.05 5.70 20.34
CA HIS A 64 -11.53 6.04 19.01
C HIS A 64 -11.59 4.80 18.11
N ARG A 65 -12.78 4.52 17.57
CA ARG A 65 -12.92 3.46 16.56
C ARG A 65 -12.63 4.01 15.18
N TYR A 66 -11.85 3.27 14.40
CA TYR A 66 -11.63 3.59 13.00
C TYR A 66 -12.95 3.59 12.21
N ARG A 67 -13.13 4.61 11.38
CA ARG A 67 -14.20 4.69 10.37
C ARG A 67 -13.61 5.25 9.08
N LYS A 68 -13.80 4.51 7.99
CA LYS A 68 -13.23 4.87 6.68
C LYS A 68 -13.70 6.23 6.11
N ASP A 69 -14.84 6.73 6.56
CA ASP A 69 -15.44 7.98 6.08
C ASP A 69 -15.15 9.18 7.01
N ASP A 70 -14.40 8.97 8.08
CA ASP A 70 -13.89 10.06 8.92
C ASP A 70 -12.68 10.74 8.25
N ILE A 71 -12.40 11.98 8.66
CA ILE A 71 -11.22 12.70 8.17
C ILE A 71 -9.97 11.92 8.54
N GLY A 72 -9.18 11.52 7.52
CA GLY A 72 -7.96 10.77 7.72
C GLY A 72 -7.77 9.69 6.68
N PHE A 73 -7.42 8.50 7.13
CA PHE A 73 -7.06 7.37 6.27
C PHE A 73 -8.30 6.58 5.84
N HIS A 74 -8.58 6.51 4.54
CA HIS A 74 -9.77 5.82 4.02
C HIS A 74 -9.53 4.31 3.86
N HIS A 75 -8.45 3.88 3.22
CA HIS A 75 -8.02 2.50 3.07
C HIS A 75 -6.57 2.44 2.58
N TYR A 76 -5.99 1.25 2.66
CA TYR A 76 -4.67 0.94 2.14
C TYR A 76 -4.75 -0.19 1.11
N ALA A 77 -4.09 -0.02 -0.05
CA ALA A 77 -4.11 -1.00 -1.12
C ALA A 77 -2.73 -1.61 -1.39
N PHE A 78 -2.66 -2.94 -1.35
CA PHE A 78 -1.53 -3.71 -1.82
C PHE A 78 -1.66 -3.97 -3.32
N ARG A 79 -0.68 -3.54 -4.10
CA ARG A 79 -0.65 -3.85 -5.52
C ARG A 79 -0.08 -5.25 -5.75
N LEU A 80 -0.91 -6.14 -6.26
CA LEU A 80 -0.56 -7.51 -6.59
C LEU A 80 -0.12 -7.65 -8.05
N ARG A 81 0.52 -8.75 -8.38
CA ARG A 81 1.15 -8.99 -9.69
C ARG A 81 0.13 -9.23 -10.80
N ASN A 82 -0.90 -10.04 -10.52
CA ASN A 82 -1.92 -10.47 -11.46
C ASN A 82 -3.26 -10.73 -10.75
N ARG A 83 -4.31 -11.13 -11.48
CA ARG A 83 -5.64 -11.43 -10.94
C ARG A 83 -5.63 -12.67 -10.06
N GLU A 84 -4.87 -13.67 -10.44
CA GLU A 84 -4.73 -14.93 -9.70
C GLU A 84 -4.13 -14.67 -8.30
N ASP A 85 -3.24 -13.70 -8.16
CA ASP A 85 -2.72 -13.28 -6.85
C ASP A 85 -3.81 -12.59 -5.99
N VAL A 86 -4.77 -11.89 -6.60
CA VAL A 86 -5.92 -11.31 -5.87
C VAL A 86 -6.87 -12.41 -5.40
N ASP A 87 -7.15 -13.40 -6.24
CA ASP A 87 -7.99 -14.55 -5.89
C ASP A 87 -7.31 -15.40 -4.79
N ALA A 88 -5.99 -15.60 -4.88
CA ALA A 88 -5.21 -16.29 -3.85
C ALA A 88 -5.22 -15.54 -2.51
N LEU A 89 -5.17 -14.21 -2.54
CA LEU A 89 -5.30 -13.39 -1.33
C LEU A 89 -6.67 -13.57 -0.70
N GLN A 90 -7.76 -13.55 -1.47
CA GLN A 90 -9.10 -13.82 -0.94
C GLN A 90 -9.15 -15.20 -0.28
N ALA A 91 -8.70 -16.23 -0.97
CA ALA A 91 -8.70 -17.59 -0.42
C ALA A 91 -7.91 -17.70 0.89
N TYR A 92 -6.76 -17.04 0.97
CA TYR A 92 -5.96 -16.93 2.18
C TYR A 92 -6.73 -16.24 3.32
N LEU A 93 -7.36 -15.10 3.04
CA LEU A 93 -8.13 -14.33 4.03
C LEU A 93 -9.31 -15.13 4.58
N GLU A 94 -10.06 -15.82 3.72
CA GLU A 94 -11.18 -16.70 4.09
C GLU A 94 -10.71 -17.84 4.99
N GLN A 95 -9.59 -18.52 4.65
CA GLN A 95 -9.01 -19.61 5.45
C GLN A 95 -8.55 -19.14 6.83
N ASN A 96 -8.15 -17.87 6.96
CA ASN A 96 -7.68 -17.29 8.22
C ASN A 96 -8.78 -16.48 8.95
N GLY A 97 -10.05 -16.55 8.51
CA GLY A 97 -11.19 -15.95 9.18
C GLY A 97 -11.22 -14.43 9.14
N ALA A 98 -10.56 -13.80 8.17
CA ALA A 98 -10.60 -12.37 7.96
C ALA A 98 -11.98 -11.94 7.41
N THR A 99 -12.42 -10.74 7.74
CA THR A 99 -13.68 -10.19 7.22
C THR A 99 -13.49 -9.66 5.82
N ILE A 100 -14.10 -10.32 4.82
CA ILE A 100 -14.19 -9.80 3.45
C ILE A 100 -15.33 -8.79 3.39
N VAL A 101 -15.04 -7.57 2.90
CA VAL A 101 -16.04 -6.50 2.67
C VAL A 101 -16.65 -6.65 1.30
N ASP A 102 -15.77 -6.71 0.29
CA ASP A 102 -16.16 -6.90 -1.10
C ASP A 102 -15.25 -7.99 -1.71
N PRO A 103 -15.82 -9.08 -2.29
CA PRO A 103 -15.05 -10.22 -2.79
C PRO A 103 -14.19 -9.85 -4.00
N ALA A 104 -13.23 -10.71 -4.33
CA ALA A 104 -12.39 -10.54 -5.52
C ALA A 104 -13.24 -10.45 -6.79
N GLY A 105 -13.03 -9.38 -7.56
CA GLY A 105 -13.84 -9.10 -8.74
C GLY A 105 -13.37 -7.86 -9.51
N GLU A 106 -13.99 -7.65 -10.67
CA GLU A 106 -13.81 -6.45 -11.50
C GLU A 106 -14.71 -5.34 -10.96
N TYR A 107 -14.12 -4.27 -10.40
CA TYR A 107 -14.86 -3.14 -9.83
C TYR A 107 -14.98 -1.96 -10.80
N TYR A 108 -13.92 -1.73 -11.57
CA TYR A 108 -13.85 -0.72 -12.63
C TYR A 108 -13.20 -1.33 -13.85
N ASP A 109 -13.33 -0.67 -14.98
CA ASP A 109 -12.68 -1.10 -16.21
C ASP A 109 -11.16 -1.28 -15.99
N ASP A 110 -10.70 -2.51 -16.16
CA ASP A 110 -9.30 -2.89 -15.97
C ASP A 110 -8.77 -2.81 -14.51
N TYR A 111 -9.69 -2.92 -13.51
CA TYR A 111 -9.37 -2.87 -12.07
C TYR A 111 -9.98 -4.07 -11.33
N TYR A 112 -9.13 -4.99 -10.89
CA TYR A 112 -9.52 -6.20 -10.18
C TYR A 112 -9.01 -6.15 -8.73
N ALA A 113 -9.91 -6.36 -7.75
CA ALA A 113 -9.57 -6.16 -6.34
C ALA A 113 -10.39 -7.04 -5.40
N VAL A 114 -9.88 -7.23 -4.18
CA VAL A 114 -10.57 -7.74 -3.00
C VAL A 114 -10.43 -6.75 -1.87
N PHE A 115 -11.50 -6.53 -1.09
CA PHE A 115 -11.49 -5.64 0.06
C PHE A 115 -11.79 -6.40 1.35
N PHE A 116 -11.03 -6.12 2.40
CA PHE A 116 -11.13 -6.82 3.68
C PHE A 116 -10.82 -5.88 4.85
N LEU A 117 -11.11 -6.33 6.06
CA LEU A 117 -10.86 -5.56 7.28
C LEU A 117 -9.73 -6.19 8.09
N ASP A 118 -8.97 -5.32 8.74
CA ASP A 118 -8.07 -5.70 9.83
C ASP A 118 -8.83 -5.87 11.16
N PRO A 119 -8.17 -6.25 12.27
CA PRO A 119 -8.80 -6.44 13.57
C PRO A 119 -9.45 -5.19 14.17
N ASP A 120 -9.05 -3.99 13.78
CA ASP A 120 -9.62 -2.71 14.22
C ASP A 120 -10.72 -2.20 13.28
N GLY A 121 -11.02 -2.95 12.20
CA GLY A 121 -12.00 -2.59 11.17
C GLY A 121 -11.45 -1.64 10.11
N MET A 122 -10.12 -1.45 10.05
CA MET A 122 -9.50 -0.67 8.98
C MET A 122 -9.64 -1.40 7.65
N LYS A 123 -10.12 -0.69 6.63
CA LYS A 123 -10.31 -1.25 5.29
C LYS A 123 -8.96 -1.40 4.58
N LEU A 124 -8.68 -2.62 4.14
CA LEU A 124 -7.53 -2.99 3.34
C LEU A 124 -7.99 -3.49 1.98
N GLU A 125 -7.08 -3.47 1.01
CA GLU A 125 -7.36 -3.86 -0.36
C GLU A 125 -6.17 -4.62 -0.94
N GLY A 126 -6.44 -5.71 -1.66
CA GLY A 126 -5.50 -6.33 -2.60
C GLY A 126 -5.96 -6.08 -4.01
N MET A 127 -5.13 -5.44 -4.86
CA MET A 127 -5.60 -5.00 -6.16
C MET A 127 -4.60 -5.19 -7.30
N ARG A 128 -5.13 -5.23 -8.52
CA ARG A 128 -4.37 -5.27 -9.76
C ARG A 128 -4.99 -4.37 -10.83
N TRP A 129 -4.18 -3.47 -11.37
CA TRP A 129 -4.49 -2.80 -12.63
C TRP A 129 -4.13 -3.69 -13.81
N GLY A 130 -4.98 -3.74 -14.83
CA GLY A 130 -4.70 -4.46 -16.05
C GLY A 130 -3.75 -3.73 -17.00
N GLU A 131 -3.52 -4.35 -18.19
CA GLU A 131 -2.49 -3.90 -19.12
C GLU A 131 -2.71 -2.50 -19.69
N ARG A 132 -3.96 -2.10 -19.95
CA ARG A 132 -4.28 -0.77 -20.50
C ARG A 132 -3.84 0.33 -19.55
N HIS A 133 -4.11 0.18 -18.27
CA HIS A 133 -3.69 1.13 -17.25
C HIS A 133 -2.17 1.19 -17.12
N GLU A 134 -1.51 0.03 -17.12
CA GLU A 134 -0.04 -0.03 -17.07
C GLU A 134 0.64 0.63 -18.26
N GLN A 135 0.13 0.39 -19.47
CA GLN A 135 0.63 1.03 -20.69
C GLN A 135 0.45 2.55 -20.65
N ALA A 136 -0.70 3.03 -20.15
CA ALA A 136 -0.96 4.45 -19.95
C ALA A 136 0.00 5.06 -18.92
N ALA A 137 0.25 4.38 -17.81
CA ALA A 137 1.19 4.81 -16.78
C ALA A 137 2.64 4.87 -17.32
N LYS A 138 3.08 3.85 -18.07
CA LYS A 138 4.40 3.82 -18.73
C LYS A 138 4.57 5.00 -19.70
N LYS A 139 3.55 5.28 -20.54
CA LYS A 139 3.55 6.42 -21.48
C LYS A 139 3.65 7.76 -20.74
N ARG A 140 2.89 7.94 -19.64
CA ARG A 140 2.95 9.16 -18.80
C ARG A 140 4.35 9.34 -18.17
N ALA A 141 4.92 8.28 -17.62
CA ALA A 141 6.26 8.31 -17.02
C ALA A 141 7.35 8.66 -18.07
N ALA A 142 7.31 8.07 -19.26
CA ALA A 142 8.23 8.37 -20.36
C ALA A 142 8.12 9.84 -20.79
N LYS A 143 6.89 10.39 -20.93
CA LYS A 143 6.66 11.79 -21.27
C LYS A 143 7.22 12.75 -20.20
N ARG A 144 7.05 12.44 -18.92
CA ARG A 144 7.62 13.23 -17.80
C ARG A 144 9.14 13.22 -17.84
N ARG A 145 9.79 12.04 -18.01
CA ARG A 145 11.25 11.93 -18.14
C ARG A 145 11.81 12.75 -19.30
N ALA A 146 11.18 12.69 -20.46
CA ALA A 146 11.58 13.47 -21.64
C ALA A 146 11.45 15.00 -21.40
N ALA A 147 10.37 15.44 -20.75
CA ALA A 147 10.17 16.85 -20.41
C ALA A 147 11.24 17.36 -19.40
N THR A 148 11.61 16.53 -18.44
CA THR A 148 12.65 16.86 -17.45
C THR A 148 14.03 16.91 -18.10
N ALA A 149 14.35 15.99 -19.02
CA ALA A 149 15.60 15.98 -19.76
C ALA A 149 15.77 17.26 -20.62
N LYS A 150 14.70 17.69 -21.31
CA LYS A 150 14.70 18.97 -22.07
C LYS A 150 14.99 20.21 -21.23
N LYS A 151 14.56 20.22 -19.95
CA LYS A 151 14.82 21.34 -19.03
C LYS A 151 16.25 21.33 -18.47
N ARG A 152 16.97 20.22 -18.56
CA ARG A 152 18.35 20.06 -18.04
C ARG A 152 19.44 20.33 -19.07
N THR A 153 19.13 20.49 -20.37
CA THR A 153 20.11 20.92 -21.39
C THR A 153 20.49 22.39 -21.11
N PRO A 154 21.79 22.68 -20.80
CA PRO A 154 22.21 24.04 -20.58
C PRO A 154 22.07 24.83 -21.87
N SER A 155 21.41 25.99 -21.79
CA SER A 155 21.51 27.01 -22.84
C SER A 155 23.00 27.27 -23.14
N ALA A 156 23.41 27.13 -24.39
CA ALA A 156 24.78 27.40 -24.83
C ALA A 156 25.18 28.80 -24.29
N ARG A 157 26.22 28.85 -23.45
CA ARG A 157 26.83 30.08 -23.01
C ARG A 157 27.23 30.88 -24.25
N LYS A 158 26.57 32.02 -24.49
CA LYS A 158 27.07 33.02 -25.41
C LYS A 158 28.47 33.41 -24.97
N LYS A 159 29.49 33.04 -25.74
CA LYS A 159 30.85 33.58 -25.58
C LYS A 159 30.77 35.05 -25.94
N TRP A 160 30.99 35.90 -24.96
CA TRP A 160 31.34 37.32 -25.21
C TRP A 160 32.79 37.35 -25.71
N ARG A 161 32.98 37.96 -26.89
CA ARG A 161 34.31 38.42 -27.36
C ARG A 161 34.47 39.85 -26.88
#